data_1a9211efbe9c18638ecd8766dd1243cb
#
_entry.id   1a9211efbe9c18638ecd8766dd1243cb
#
_cell.length_a   1.000
_cell.length_b   1.000
_cell.length_c   1.000
_cell.angle_alpha   90.00
_cell.angle_beta   90.00
_cell.angle_gamma   90.00
#
_symmetry.space_group_name_H-M   'P 1'
#
loop_
_entity.id
_entity.type
_entity.pdbx_description
1 polymer ?
#
loop_
_entity_poly.entity_id
_entity_poly.type
_entity_poly.pdbx_seq_one_letter_code
_entity_poly.pdbx_strand_id
1 'polypeptide(L)'
;MVAEGVDNTREIPELAELLAQCEEGVRRDDLEDFWHVPVLETWAEAFSGMGIKPKKNPPSVINLVKRCRAGKPLPFINPLVAIFNCISLKYLLPCGGDDLNVIEGDLRLGIADGTENYVPLGQPDVLEHPQPGEVIYYDTATKDVFCRAWCWKNGNRSKLMPETTNAVINVDAMPPLPLATAEQAAEEVAGLLRRFTGAKTAIHKLTAETPRFTL
;
A
#
# COMPACT_ATOMS: atom_id res chain seq x y z
N MET A 1 -6.95 -3.34 7.84
CA MET A 1 -6.74 -2.78 9.20
C MET A 1 -7.34 -1.40 9.25
N VAL A 2 -7.84 -0.98 10.40
CA VAL A 2 -8.31 0.40 10.64
C VAL A 2 -7.43 1.01 11.73
N ALA A 3 -7.06 2.26 11.54
CA ALA A 3 -6.33 3.06 12.52
C ALA A 3 -7.11 4.35 12.79
N GLU A 4 -7.39 4.64 14.06
CA GLU A 4 -8.14 5.80 14.52
C GLU A 4 -7.29 6.65 15.47
N GLY A 5 -7.48 7.97 15.39
CA GLY A 5 -6.75 8.93 16.22
C GLY A 5 -5.25 9.00 15.87
N VAL A 6 -4.93 8.90 14.59
CA VAL A 6 -3.57 8.98 14.06
C VAL A 6 -3.04 10.41 14.21
N ASP A 7 -1.86 10.59 14.77
CA ASP A 7 -1.06 11.80 14.63
C ASP A 7 -0.07 11.61 13.46
N ASN A 8 -0.41 12.16 12.30
CA ASN A 8 0.38 12.06 11.08
C ASN A 8 1.21 13.32 10.77
N THR A 9 1.30 14.26 11.74
CA THR A 9 1.91 15.57 11.54
C THR A 9 3.40 15.61 11.81
N ARG A 10 3.93 14.67 12.61
CA ARG A 10 5.26 14.75 13.18
C ARG A 10 6.33 14.16 12.28
N GLU A 11 7.47 14.84 12.21
CA GLU A 11 8.72 14.18 11.84
C GLU A 11 9.23 13.39 13.04
N ILE A 12 9.47 12.08 12.86
CA ILE A 12 9.87 11.16 13.91
C ILE A 12 11.24 10.59 13.54
N PRO A 13 12.36 11.11 14.14
CA PRO A 13 13.70 10.68 13.78
C PRO A 13 13.90 9.17 13.91
N GLU A 14 13.36 8.56 14.96
CA GLU A 14 13.43 7.11 15.18
C GLU A 14 12.74 6.30 14.06
N LEU A 15 11.62 6.78 13.54
CA LEU A 15 10.94 6.14 12.40
C LEU A 15 11.70 6.37 11.09
N ALA A 16 12.32 7.52 10.92
CA ALA A 16 13.18 7.79 9.77
C ALA A 16 14.41 6.87 9.78
N GLU A 17 15.00 6.64 10.95
CA GLU A 17 16.11 5.69 11.12
C GLU A 17 15.65 4.24 10.83
N LEU A 18 14.47 3.84 11.31
CA LEU A 18 13.89 2.53 10.99
C LEU A 18 13.70 2.36 9.48
N LEU A 19 13.20 3.37 8.78
CA LEU A 19 13.05 3.35 7.34
C LEU A 19 14.40 3.15 6.65
N ALA A 20 15.43 3.90 7.07
CA ALA A 20 16.78 3.76 6.52
C ALA A 20 17.37 2.35 6.77
N GLN A 21 17.10 1.74 7.93
CA GLN A 21 17.49 0.36 8.22
C GLN A 21 16.79 -0.64 7.30
N CYS A 22 15.49 -0.47 7.03
CA CYS A 22 14.75 -1.32 6.09
C CYS A 22 15.29 -1.18 4.66
N GLU A 23 15.62 0.03 4.22
CA GLU A 23 16.26 0.27 2.92
C GLU A 23 17.62 -0.43 2.81
N GLU A 24 18.43 -0.36 3.87
CA GLU A 24 19.73 -0.99 3.90
C GLU A 24 19.62 -2.53 3.92
N GLY A 25 18.62 -3.09 4.61
CA GLY A 25 18.30 -4.52 4.55
C GLY A 25 18.15 -4.99 3.12
N VAL A 26 17.29 -4.34 2.35
CA VAL A 26 17.05 -4.66 0.93
C VAL A 26 18.30 -4.52 0.05
N ARG A 27 19.23 -3.61 0.40
CA ARG A 27 20.50 -3.46 -0.34
C ARG A 27 21.48 -4.59 -0.05
N ARG A 28 21.50 -5.10 1.19
CA ARG A 28 22.41 -6.16 1.64
C ARG A 28 21.95 -7.55 1.28
N ASP A 29 20.64 -7.76 1.21
CA ASP A 29 20.06 -9.04 0.85
C ASP A 29 20.46 -9.42 -0.57
N ASP A 30 20.58 -10.74 -0.81
CA ASP A 30 20.85 -11.31 -2.14
C ASP A 30 19.59 -11.19 -3.02
N LEU A 31 19.27 -9.96 -3.38
CA LEU A 31 18.16 -9.58 -4.25
C LEU A 31 18.67 -9.06 -5.61
N GLU A 32 19.83 -9.55 -6.09
CA GLU A 32 20.40 -9.09 -7.37
C GLU A 32 19.39 -9.26 -8.51
N ASP A 33 18.70 -10.37 -8.52
CA ASP A 33 17.59 -10.62 -9.44
C ASP A 33 16.24 -10.65 -8.70
N PHE A 34 15.88 -9.51 -8.10
CA PHE A 34 14.64 -9.39 -7.32
C PHE A 34 13.37 -9.68 -8.13
N TRP A 35 13.44 -9.65 -9.47
CA TRP A 35 12.31 -10.02 -10.32
C TRP A 35 11.97 -11.52 -10.24
N HIS A 36 12.91 -12.35 -9.84
CA HIS A 36 12.75 -13.80 -9.66
C HIS A 36 12.69 -14.23 -8.19
N VAL A 37 12.58 -13.27 -7.27
CA VAL A 37 12.19 -13.60 -5.89
C VAL A 37 10.72 -14.05 -5.89
N PRO A 38 10.37 -15.27 -5.45
CA PRO A 38 9.06 -15.87 -5.70
C PRO A 38 7.87 -14.99 -5.28
N VAL A 39 7.96 -14.31 -4.14
CA VAL A 39 6.90 -13.41 -3.67
C VAL A 39 6.75 -12.16 -4.56
N LEU A 40 7.84 -11.64 -5.11
CA LEU A 40 7.81 -10.48 -6.01
C LEU A 40 7.40 -10.88 -7.43
N GLU A 41 7.83 -12.05 -7.89
CA GLU A 41 7.46 -12.62 -9.19
C GLU A 41 5.95 -12.79 -9.30
N THR A 42 5.29 -13.33 -8.27
CA THR A 42 3.82 -13.48 -8.24
C THR A 42 3.10 -12.15 -8.42
N TRP A 43 3.59 -11.06 -7.80
CA TRP A 43 3.02 -9.73 -8.01
C TRP A 43 3.21 -9.25 -9.46
N ALA A 44 4.36 -9.53 -10.08
CA ALA A 44 4.60 -9.20 -11.48
C ALA A 44 3.70 -10.03 -12.43
N GLU A 45 3.47 -11.30 -12.12
CA GLU A 45 2.54 -12.16 -12.85
C GLU A 45 1.09 -11.67 -12.75
N ALA A 46 0.63 -11.27 -11.55
CA ALA A 46 -0.71 -10.70 -11.35
C ALA A 46 -0.91 -9.45 -12.22
N PHE A 47 0.09 -8.58 -12.30
CA PHE A 47 0.05 -7.40 -13.18
C PHE A 47 0.00 -7.80 -14.65
N SER A 48 0.78 -8.80 -15.05
CA SER A 48 0.75 -9.32 -16.42
C SER A 48 -0.63 -9.91 -16.76
N GLY A 49 -1.27 -10.58 -15.81
CA GLY A 49 -2.63 -11.10 -15.94
C GLY A 49 -3.70 -10.01 -16.17
N MET A 50 -3.47 -8.81 -15.66
CA MET A 50 -4.29 -7.61 -15.91
C MET A 50 -3.91 -6.89 -17.23
N GLY A 51 -2.98 -7.44 -18.03
CA GLY A 51 -2.49 -6.79 -19.25
C GLY A 51 -1.50 -5.64 -19.00
N ILE A 52 -1.03 -5.47 -17.76
CA ILE A 52 -0.08 -4.44 -17.36
C ILE A 52 1.36 -4.97 -17.53
N LYS A 53 2.25 -4.18 -18.11
CA LYS A 53 3.68 -4.55 -18.24
C LYS A 53 4.41 -4.21 -16.94
N PRO A 54 4.76 -5.19 -16.08
CA PRO A 54 5.29 -4.91 -14.74
C PRO A 54 6.68 -4.26 -14.77
N LYS A 55 7.49 -4.48 -15.80
CA LYS A 55 8.78 -3.77 -15.97
C LYS A 55 8.62 -2.27 -16.22
N LYS A 56 7.50 -1.87 -16.85
CA LYS A 56 7.18 -0.45 -17.11
C LYS A 56 6.39 0.17 -15.94
N ASN A 57 5.43 -0.57 -15.42
CA ASN A 57 4.52 -0.15 -14.36
C ASN A 57 4.58 -1.20 -13.23
N PRO A 58 5.63 -1.17 -12.39
CA PRO A 58 5.84 -2.18 -11.37
C PRO A 58 4.84 -2.06 -10.22
N PRO A 59 4.46 -3.19 -9.59
CA PRO A 59 3.83 -3.17 -8.27
C PRO A 59 4.60 -2.31 -7.28
N SER A 60 3.92 -1.70 -6.30
CA SER A 60 4.53 -0.76 -5.34
C SER A 60 5.75 -1.36 -4.65
N VAL A 61 5.66 -2.58 -4.15
CA VAL A 61 6.76 -3.26 -3.46
C VAL A 61 7.99 -3.44 -4.37
N ILE A 62 7.79 -3.84 -5.62
CA ILE A 62 8.89 -3.97 -6.60
C ILE A 62 9.51 -2.60 -6.90
N ASN A 63 8.70 -1.54 -6.98
CA ASN A 63 9.21 -0.20 -7.20
C ASN A 63 10.06 0.31 -6.02
N LEU A 64 9.64 0.02 -4.78
CA LEU A 64 10.40 0.32 -3.57
C LEU A 64 11.75 -0.41 -3.56
N VAL A 65 11.74 -1.73 -3.77
CA VAL A 65 12.97 -2.55 -3.86
C VAL A 65 13.92 -2.02 -4.93
N LYS A 66 13.41 -1.79 -6.15
CA LYS A 66 14.19 -1.23 -7.25
C LYS A 66 14.82 0.11 -6.91
N ARG A 67 14.07 1.00 -6.23
CA ARG A 67 14.57 2.32 -5.83
C ARG A 67 15.68 2.21 -4.79
N CYS A 68 15.49 1.40 -3.76
CA CYS A 68 16.49 1.19 -2.70
C CYS A 68 17.78 0.56 -3.26
N ARG A 69 17.67 -0.45 -4.11
CA ARG A 69 18.82 -1.07 -4.76
C ARG A 69 19.57 -0.14 -5.71
N ALA A 70 18.89 0.83 -6.30
CA ALA A 70 19.54 1.89 -7.08
C ALA A 70 20.23 2.97 -6.22
N GLY A 71 20.30 2.79 -4.89
CA GLY A 71 20.90 3.75 -3.96
C GLY A 71 20.10 5.04 -3.78
N LYS A 72 18.83 5.07 -4.17
CA LYS A 72 17.96 6.23 -4.05
C LYS A 72 17.12 6.12 -2.78
N PRO A 73 17.36 6.94 -1.75
CA PRO A 73 16.62 6.88 -0.50
C PRO A 73 15.14 7.20 -0.72
N LEU A 74 14.29 6.61 0.11
CA LEU A 74 12.87 6.95 0.16
C LEU A 74 12.69 8.25 0.96
N PRO A 75 11.87 9.18 0.47
CA PRO A 75 11.58 10.38 1.26
C PRO A 75 10.71 10.01 2.47
N PHE A 76 10.98 10.64 3.61
CA PHE A 76 10.05 10.64 4.73
C PHE A 76 8.92 11.62 4.39
N ILE A 77 7.76 11.11 4.01
CA ILE A 77 6.60 11.93 3.61
C ILE A 77 5.78 12.30 4.84
N ASN A 78 5.39 11.28 5.61
CA ASN A 78 4.72 11.37 6.89
C ASN A 78 4.83 10.02 7.61
N PRO A 79 4.45 9.93 8.91
CA PRO A 79 4.56 8.69 9.67
C PRO A 79 3.87 7.48 9.05
N LEU A 80 2.65 7.63 8.54
CA LEU A 80 1.91 6.52 7.92
C LEU A 80 2.66 5.94 6.72
N VAL A 81 3.07 6.79 5.80
CA VAL A 81 3.80 6.36 4.59
C VAL A 81 5.15 5.73 4.94
N ALA A 82 5.87 6.28 5.94
CA ALA A 82 7.13 5.72 6.39
C ALA A 82 6.94 4.29 6.96
N ILE A 83 5.91 4.08 7.80
CA ILE A 83 5.57 2.74 8.32
C ILE A 83 5.27 1.77 7.19
N PHE A 84 4.43 2.17 6.21
CA PHE A 84 4.07 1.30 5.08
C PHE A 84 5.29 0.91 4.25
N ASN A 85 6.20 1.85 4.00
CA ASN A 85 7.45 1.58 3.29
C ASN A 85 8.35 0.61 4.07
N CYS A 86 8.48 0.78 5.40
CA CYS A 86 9.22 -0.16 6.25
C CYS A 86 8.68 -1.58 6.12
N ILE A 87 7.37 -1.75 6.26
CA ILE A 87 6.72 -3.06 6.17
C ILE A 87 6.84 -3.67 4.78
N SER A 88 6.63 -2.86 3.73
CA SER A 88 6.77 -3.34 2.35
C SER A 88 8.18 -3.85 2.05
N LEU A 89 9.21 -3.14 2.51
CA LEU A 89 10.60 -3.54 2.30
C LEU A 89 10.98 -4.76 3.14
N LYS A 90 10.52 -4.83 4.40
CA LYS A 90 10.87 -5.91 5.32
C LYS A 90 10.23 -7.23 4.94
N TYR A 91 8.99 -7.23 4.50
CA TYR A 91 8.20 -8.43 4.23
C TYR A 91 8.03 -8.73 2.73
N LEU A 92 8.53 -7.86 1.86
CA LEU A 92 8.41 -7.95 0.40
C LEU A 92 6.95 -8.09 -0.08
N LEU A 93 6.04 -7.34 0.53
CA LEU A 93 4.62 -7.31 0.20
C LEU A 93 4.12 -5.87 0.04
N PRO A 94 3.05 -5.62 -0.72
CA PRO A 94 2.40 -4.33 -0.74
C PRO A 94 1.79 -3.98 0.62
N CYS A 95 2.17 -2.84 1.16
CA CYS A 95 1.53 -2.20 2.29
C CYS A 95 1.21 -0.76 1.93
N GLY A 96 -0.01 -0.34 2.12
CA GLY A 96 -0.47 0.99 1.79
C GLY A 96 -1.71 1.36 2.59
N GLY A 97 -2.29 2.51 2.30
CA GLY A 97 -3.52 2.92 2.98
C GLY A 97 -4.08 4.22 2.44
N ASP A 98 -5.29 4.50 2.85
CA ASP A 98 -6.11 5.60 2.40
C ASP A 98 -6.72 6.34 3.59
N ASP A 99 -7.01 7.62 3.42
CA ASP A 99 -7.71 8.44 4.42
C ASP A 99 -9.16 7.95 4.54
N LEU A 100 -9.50 7.41 5.71
CA LEU A 100 -10.85 6.88 5.97
C LEU A 100 -11.92 7.99 6.00
N ASN A 101 -11.53 9.23 6.33
CA ASN A 101 -12.48 10.33 6.46
C ASN A 101 -13.07 10.80 5.12
N VAL A 102 -12.49 10.40 3.99
CA VAL A 102 -12.98 10.79 2.64
C VAL A 102 -13.79 9.69 1.96
N ILE A 103 -13.97 8.54 2.60
CA ILE A 103 -14.76 7.43 2.08
C ILE A 103 -16.24 7.71 2.36
N GLU A 104 -17.08 7.71 1.34
CA GLU A 104 -18.51 7.97 1.44
C GLU A 104 -19.34 6.69 1.42
N GLY A 105 -18.87 5.67 0.69
CA GLY A 105 -19.47 4.35 0.62
C GLY A 105 -18.61 3.27 1.26
N ASP A 106 -18.54 2.11 0.60
CA ASP A 106 -17.63 1.04 1.00
C ASP A 106 -16.30 1.18 0.26
N LEU A 107 -15.18 1.01 0.95
CA LEU A 107 -13.90 0.74 0.29
C LEU A 107 -13.91 -0.67 -0.26
N ARG A 108 -13.77 -0.80 -1.55
CA ARG A 108 -13.83 -2.08 -2.26
C ARG A 108 -12.56 -2.35 -3.07
N LEU A 109 -12.02 -3.56 -2.92
CA LEU A 109 -11.12 -4.13 -3.92
C LEU A 109 -11.99 -4.87 -4.94
N GLY A 110 -11.96 -4.44 -6.18
CA GLY A 110 -12.81 -4.98 -7.23
C GLY A 110 -12.20 -4.84 -8.62
N ILE A 111 -12.95 -5.32 -9.61
CA ILE A 111 -12.56 -5.25 -11.02
C ILE A 111 -13.24 -4.03 -11.64
N ALA A 112 -12.47 -3.15 -12.25
CA ALA A 112 -12.95 -1.95 -12.91
C ALA A 112 -13.81 -2.29 -14.14
N ASP A 113 -14.87 -1.51 -14.33
CA ASP A 113 -15.65 -1.51 -15.58
C ASP A 113 -15.21 -0.41 -16.55
N GLY A 114 -14.32 0.49 -16.14
CA GLY A 114 -13.79 1.61 -16.90
C GLY A 114 -14.57 2.90 -16.74
N THR A 115 -15.58 2.94 -15.87
CA THR A 115 -16.38 4.14 -15.57
C THR A 115 -15.96 4.84 -14.29
N GLU A 116 -15.07 4.22 -13.52
CA GLU A 116 -14.55 4.77 -12.26
C GLU A 116 -13.64 5.96 -12.50
N ASN A 117 -13.62 6.89 -11.55
CA ASN A 117 -12.87 8.13 -11.63
C ASN A 117 -11.51 7.98 -10.94
N TYR A 118 -10.44 8.22 -11.66
CA TYR A 118 -9.10 8.23 -11.08
C TYR A 118 -8.44 9.59 -11.28
N VAL A 119 -8.09 10.22 -10.18
CA VAL A 119 -7.29 11.45 -10.16
C VAL A 119 -5.88 11.06 -9.71
N PRO A 120 -4.86 11.18 -10.56
CA PRO A 120 -3.50 10.79 -10.19
C PRO A 120 -2.97 11.58 -8.99
N LEU A 121 -2.20 10.93 -8.13
CA LEU A 121 -1.57 11.57 -6.97
C LEU A 121 -0.72 12.77 -7.41
N GLY A 122 -0.97 13.94 -6.81
CA GLY A 122 -0.28 15.18 -7.13
C GLY A 122 -0.75 15.88 -8.42
N GLN A 123 -1.81 15.39 -9.07
CA GLN A 123 -2.38 15.99 -10.29
C GLN A 123 -3.89 16.19 -10.13
N PRO A 124 -4.34 17.10 -9.24
CA PRO A 124 -5.77 17.22 -8.86
C PRO A 124 -6.69 17.61 -10.02
N ASP A 125 -6.15 18.20 -11.07
CA ASP A 125 -6.92 18.67 -12.25
C ASP A 125 -6.97 17.64 -13.39
N VAL A 126 -6.36 16.46 -13.20
CA VAL A 126 -6.32 15.38 -14.20
C VAL A 126 -7.32 14.29 -13.82
N LEU A 127 -8.22 13.98 -14.73
CA LEU A 127 -9.14 12.85 -14.59
C LEU A 127 -8.77 11.76 -15.60
N GLU A 128 -8.54 10.57 -15.12
CA GLU A 128 -8.32 9.35 -15.89
C GLU A 128 -9.36 8.30 -15.51
N HIS A 129 -9.42 7.23 -16.28
CA HIS A 129 -10.23 6.04 -15.96
C HIS A 129 -9.35 4.80 -15.95
N PRO A 130 -9.60 3.83 -15.05
CA PRO A 130 -8.93 2.54 -15.12
C PRO A 130 -9.37 1.81 -16.40
N GLN A 131 -8.57 0.85 -16.83
CA GLN A 131 -9.00 -0.01 -17.94
C GLN A 131 -10.01 -1.04 -17.42
N PRO A 132 -11.05 -1.38 -18.21
CA PRO A 132 -11.91 -2.51 -17.88
C PRO A 132 -11.08 -3.77 -17.62
N GLY A 133 -11.38 -4.47 -16.50
CA GLY A 133 -10.63 -5.66 -16.08
C GLY A 133 -9.44 -5.35 -15.15
N GLU A 134 -9.11 -4.09 -14.91
CA GLU A 134 -8.08 -3.68 -13.93
C GLU A 134 -8.60 -3.91 -12.51
N VAL A 135 -7.77 -4.48 -11.63
CA VAL A 135 -8.09 -4.57 -10.20
C VAL A 135 -7.80 -3.23 -9.54
N ILE A 136 -8.77 -2.70 -8.81
CA ILE A 136 -8.68 -1.37 -8.20
C ILE A 136 -9.23 -1.36 -6.78
N TYR A 137 -8.69 -0.48 -5.93
CA TYR A 137 -9.36 -0.03 -4.72
C TYR A 137 -10.19 1.22 -5.05
N TYR A 138 -11.45 1.23 -4.67
CA TYR A 138 -12.35 2.35 -4.96
C TYR A 138 -13.48 2.50 -3.94
N ASP A 139 -14.06 3.69 -3.87
CA ASP A 139 -15.27 3.99 -3.12
C ASP A 139 -16.51 3.60 -3.95
N THR A 140 -17.39 2.82 -3.36
CA THR A 140 -18.60 2.32 -4.08
C THR A 140 -19.65 3.39 -4.29
N ALA A 141 -19.69 4.46 -3.50
CA ALA A 141 -20.65 5.55 -3.63
C ALA A 141 -20.22 6.58 -4.70
N THR A 142 -18.96 7.00 -4.67
CA THR A 142 -18.44 8.04 -5.57
C THR A 142 -17.81 7.50 -6.84
N LYS A 143 -17.44 6.21 -6.85
CA LYS A 143 -16.60 5.56 -7.87
C LYS A 143 -15.19 6.16 -7.96
N ASP A 144 -14.72 6.87 -6.96
CA ASP A 144 -13.36 7.37 -6.92
C ASP A 144 -12.36 6.23 -6.67
N VAL A 145 -11.38 6.12 -7.56
CA VAL A 145 -10.32 5.11 -7.46
C VAL A 145 -9.22 5.60 -6.54
N PHE A 146 -8.96 4.83 -5.49
CA PHE A 146 -7.95 5.11 -4.49
C PHE A 146 -6.59 4.50 -4.84
N CYS A 147 -6.60 3.30 -5.45
CA CYS A 147 -5.37 2.73 -5.99
C CYS A 147 -5.66 1.96 -7.28
N ARG A 148 -4.89 2.27 -8.34
CA ARG A 148 -4.93 1.60 -9.64
C ARG A 148 -4.08 0.33 -9.64
N ALA A 149 -4.49 -0.63 -10.47
CA ALA A 149 -3.81 -1.90 -10.67
C ALA A 149 -3.45 -2.57 -9.33
N TRP A 150 -4.43 -2.66 -8.45
CA TRP A 150 -4.31 -3.21 -7.11
C TRP A 150 -3.36 -2.39 -6.20
N CYS A 151 -2.07 -2.37 -6.49
CA CYS A 151 -1.05 -1.73 -5.67
C CYS A 151 0.00 -0.95 -6.51
N TRP A 152 -0.44 -0.30 -7.60
CA TRP A 152 0.49 0.43 -8.48
C TRP A 152 0.58 1.92 -8.16
N LYS A 153 -0.54 2.64 -8.26
CA LYS A 153 -0.60 4.09 -8.12
C LYS A 153 -1.77 4.53 -7.26
N ASN A 154 -1.46 5.23 -6.18
CA ASN A 154 -2.46 5.84 -5.33
C ASN A 154 -3.14 7.01 -6.03
N GLY A 155 -4.42 7.21 -5.73
CA GLY A 155 -5.22 8.34 -6.13
C GLY A 155 -4.95 9.59 -5.25
N ASN A 156 -5.37 10.74 -5.76
CA ASN A 156 -5.22 12.00 -5.04
C ASN A 156 -6.33 12.20 -3.98
N ARG A 157 -7.51 11.57 -4.17
CA ARG A 157 -8.68 11.78 -3.29
C ARG A 157 -8.43 11.25 -1.87
N SER A 158 -7.89 10.06 -1.75
CA SER A 158 -7.68 9.37 -0.47
C SER A 158 -6.24 9.46 0.05
N LYS A 159 -5.44 10.37 -0.51
CA LYS A 159 -4.04 10.53 -0.10
C LYS A 159 -3.93 10.84 1.39
N LEU A 160 -2.95 10.21 2.02
CA LEU A 160 -2.65 10.44 3.43
C LEU A 160 -1.92 11.77 3.61
N MET A 161 -2.58 12.69 4.28
CA MET A 161 -2.08 14.03 4.57
C MET A 161 -1.68 14.17 6.04
N PRO A 162 -0.96 15.23 6.44
CA PRO A 162 -0.71 15.49 7.85
C PRO A 162 -1.98 15.54 8.70
N GLU A 163 -3.09 15.99 8.12
CA GLU A 163 -4.39 16.13 8.77
C GLU A 163 -5.19 14.83 8.87
N THR A 164 -4.73 13.75 8.23
CA THR A 164 -5.38 12.43 8.30
C THR A 164 -5.33 11.90 9.73
N THR A 165 -6.49 11.71 10.31
CA THR A 165 -6.67 11.21 11.69
C THR A 165 -7.18 9.78 11.74
N ASN A 166 -7.81 9.30 10.68
CA ASN A 166 -8.30 7.93 10.56
C ASN A 166 -7.86 7.37 9.21
N ALA A 167 -7.32 6.17 9.22
CA ALA A 167 -6.82 5.54 8.01
C ALA A 167 -7.28 4.08 7.91
N VAL A 168 -7.58 3.64 6.70
CA VAL A 168 -7.66 2.22 6.37
C VAL A 168 -6.33 1.79 5.77
N ILE A 169 -5.80 0.66 6.23
CA ILE A 169 -4.49 0.15 5.84
C ILE A 169 -4.65 -1.24 5.23
N ASN A 170 -4.08 -1.43 4.08
CA ASN A 170 -4.04 -2.68 3.35
C ASN A 170 -2.66 -3.32 3.50
N VAL A 171 -2.62 -4.58 3.92
CA VAL A 171 -1.46 -5.46 3.85
C VAL A 171 -1.86 -6.59 2.92
N ASP A 172 -1.45 -6.49 1.67
CA ASP A 172 -1.86 -7.42 0.64
C ASP A 172 -0.86 -8.57 0.51
N ALA A 173 -1.35 -9.80 0.53
CA ALA A 173 -0.51 -10.99 0.43
C ALA A 173 -1.09 -12.01 -0.56
N MET A 174 -0.20 -12.64 -1.31
CA MET A 174 -0.50 -13.75 -2.22
C MET A 174 0.49 -14.90 -2.01
N PRO A 175 0.10 -16.14 -2.31
CA PRO A 175 1.07 -17.22 -2.39
C PRO A 175 2.23 -16.85 -3.35
N PRO A 176 3.47 -17.26 -3.09
CA PRO A 176 3.89 -18.23 -2.06
C PRO A 176 4.18 -17.64 -0.67
N LEU A 177 3.86 -16.36 -0.42
CA LEU A 177 4.05 -15.78 0.91
C LEU A 177 3.21 -16.56 1.94
N PRO A 178 3.82 -17.11 3.01
CA PRO A 178 3.06 -17.80 4.04
C PRO A 178 2.06 -16.86 4.72
N LEU A 179 0.84 -17.33 4.97
CA LEU A 179 -0.19 -16.55 5.64
C LEU A 179 0.28 -16.00 7.01
N ALA A 180 1.02 -16.82 7.77
CA ALA A 180 1.59 -16.38 9.05
C ALA A 180 2.54 -15.18 8.90
N THR A 181 3.25 -15.06 7.79
CA THR A 181 4.11 -13.90 7.50
C THR A 181 3.28 -12.65 7.24
N ALA A 182 2.16 -12.78 6.50
CA ALA A 182 1.24 -11.66 6.29
C ALA A 182 0.57 -11.21 7.59
N GLU A 183 0.17 -12.15 8.44
CA GLU A 183 -0.38 -11.86 9.77
C GLU A 183 0.65 -11.16 10.67
N GLN A 184 1.90 -11.62 10.65
CA GLN A 184 2.99 -10.96 11.38
C GLN A 184 3.25 -9.53 10.86
N ALA A 185 3.22 -9.32 9.55
CA ALA A 185 3.35 -7.99 8.96
C ALA A 185 2.22 -7.05 9.42
N ALA A 186 0.98 -7.54 9.45
CA ALA A 186 -0.17 -6.76 9.91
C ALA A 186 -0.06 -6.39 11.41
N GLU A 187 0.38 -7.32 12.26
CA GLU A 187 0.62 -7.03 13.68
C GLU A 187 1.75 -6.03 13.88
N GLU A 188 2.82 -6.10 13.08
CA GLU A 188 3.91 -5.13 13.14
C GLU A 188 3.46 -3.74 12.69
N VAL A 189 2.65 -3.63 11.62
CA VAL A 189 2.01 -2.36 11.24
C VAL A 189 1.24 -1.78 12.41
N ALA A 190 0.37 -2.57 13.05
CA ALA A 190 -0.43 -2.13 14.19
C ALA A 190 0.46 -1.67 15.37
N GLY A 191 1.55 -2.39 15.64
CA GLY A 191 2.53 -2.03 16.66
C GLY A 191 3.21 -0.69 16.38
N LEU A 192 3.68 -0.49 15.14
CA LEU A 192 4.34 0.75 14.71
C LEU A 192 3.36 1.94 14.72
N LEU A 193 2.11 1.74 14.28
CA LEU A 193 1.08 2.77 14.34
C LEU A 193 0.81 3.22 15.78
N ARG A 194 0.60 2.28 16.70
CA ARG A 194 0.41 2.60 18.13
C ARG A 194 1.61 3.36 18.70
N ARG A 195 2.83 2.92 18.36
CA ARG A 195 4.06 3.51 18.90
C ARG A 195 4.32 4.91 18.38
N PHE A 196 4.22 5.10 17.06
CA PHE A 196 4.67 6.33 16.42
C PHE A 196 3.57 7.35 16.19
N THR A 197 2.31 6.92 16.08
CA THR A 197 1.19 7.83 15.78
C THR A 197 0.16 7.91 16.91
N GLY A 198 0.27 7.07 17.94
CA GLY A 198 -0.70 7.01 19.03
C GLY A 198 -2.05 6.40 18.64
N ALA A 199 -2.19 5.88 17.43
CA ALA A 199 -3.45 5.37 16.91
C ALA A 199 -3.97 4.17 17.68
N LYS A 200 -5.30 4.04 17.75
CA LYS A 200 -5.98 2.78 18.05
C LYS A 200 -6.09 1.98 16.75
N THR A 201 -5.83 0.67 16.83
CA THR A 201 -5.79 -0.19 15.64
C THR A 201 -6.69 -1.39 15.78
N ALA A 202 -7.40 -1.75 14.71
CA ALA A 202 -8.18 -2.97 14.60
C ALA A 202 -7.77 -3.73 13.32
N ILE A 203 -7.36 -4.99 13.47
CA ILE A 203 -6.95 -5.82 12.32
C ILE A 203 -8.15 -6.69 11.92
N HIS A 204 -8.46 -6.67 10.63
CA HIS A 204 -9.48 -7.52 10.02
C HIS A 204 -8.83 -8.33 8.91
N LYS A 205 -8.95 -9.64 8.98
CA LYS A 205 -8.45 -10.56 7.95
C LYS A 205 -9.56 -10.79 6.93
N LEU A 206 -9.29 -10.44 5.68
CA LEU A 206 -10.19 -10.69 4.56
C LEU A 206 -9.67 -11.86 3.73
N THR A 207 -10.56 -12.78 3.40
CA THR A 207 -10.29 -13.96 2.56
C THR A 207 -11.47 -14.17 1.63
N ALA A 208 -11.39 -15.16 0.74
CA ALA A 208 -12.53 -15.54 -0.10
C ALA A 208 -13.77 -15.94 0.73
N GLU A 209 -13.55 -16.56 1.91
CA GLU A 209 -14.63 -16.98 2.84
C GLU A 209 -15.15 -15.82 3.69
N THR A 210 -14.30 -14.85 4.00
CA THR A 210 -14.65 -13.66 4.80
C THR A 210 -14.26 -12.39 4.05
N PRO A 211 -14.97 -12.05 2.95
CA PRO A 211 -14.53 -11.01 2.01
C PRO A 211 -14.82 -9.58 2.48
N ARG A 212 -15.46 -9.38 3.61
CA ARG A 212 -15.85 -8.06 4.12
C ARG A 212 -15.90 -8.00 5.64
N PHE A 213 -15.76 -6.81 6.16
CA PHE A 213 -16.10 -6.45 7.54
C PHE A 213 -16.83 -5.09 7.54
N THR A 214 -17.49 -4.77 8.61
CA THR A 214 -18.16 -3.47 8.82
C THR A 214 -17.52 -2.77 10.01
N LEU A 215 -17.31 -1.45 9.89
CA LEU A 215 -16.87 -0.56 10.97
C LEU A 215 -18.00 -0.28 11.95
#